data_85f06bfd380cd3bdc928080abd70052c
#
_entry.id   85f06bfd380cd3bdc928080abd70052c
#
_cell.length_a   1.000
_cell.length_b   1.000
_cell.length_c   1.000
_cell.angle_alpha   90.00
_cell.angle_beta   90.00
_cell.angle_gamma   90.00
#
_symmetry.space_group_name_H-M   'P 1'
#
loop_
_entity.id
_entity.type
_entity.pdbx_description
1 polymer ?
#
loop_
_entity_poly.entity_id
_entity_poly.type
_entity_poly.pdbx_seq_one_letter_code
_entity_poly.pdbx_strand_id
1 'polypeptide(L)'
;DCANLLLAAGGRPVMAQEPAEMAEITGAAQGCVLNTGTPDDNKFLACRLAGQAALAAGRPVVLDPVGAGASNYRCQKLSQLLEEVRPTLIRANLAEVQALLCLASRELGVDSPEPARRDQAPALAGELARRLGCLVLLSGESDCVTDGRRAALIEGGSGWMSRITGAGCMLSVLTGAFLAVSEDFLPAAAAAAAFWKVCGQQARQSAQAAGGGTGSFHTALFDAASLLGPQTLRQQSRISWLTLN
;
A
#
# COMPACT_ATOMS: atom_id res chain seq x y z
N ASP A 1 -3.33 8.20 12.41
CA ASP A 1 -2.23 8.61 11.51
C ASP A 1 -2.64 8.57 10.04
N CYS A 2 -3.25 7.48 9.56
CA CYS A 2 -3.69 7.35 8.17
C CYS A 2 -4.65 8.47 7.76
N ALA A 3 -5.67 8.74 8.59
CA ALA A 3 -6.63 9.82 8.32
C ALA A 3 -5.96 11.19 8.35
N ASN A 4 -5.11 11.46 9.35
CA ASN A 4 -4.39 12.74 9.44
C ASN A 4 -3.44 12.95 8.26
N LEU A 5 -2.72 11.93 7.82
CA LEU A 5 -1.86 12.03 6.65
C LEU A 5 -2.66 12.32 5.38
N LEU A 6 -3.79 11.65 5.20
CA LEU A 6 -4.65 11.86 4.03
C LEU A 6 -5.22 13.29 4.02
N LEU A 7 -5.64 13.83 5.19
CA LEU A 7 -6.04 15.22 5.33
C LEU A 7 -4.89 16.18 4.99
N ALA A 8 -3.68 15.92 5.49
CA ALA A 8 -2.49 16.73 5.18
C ALA A 8 -2.19 16.73 3.67
N ALA A 9 -2.37 15.61 2.98
CA ALA A 9 -2.21 15.49 1.54
C ALA A 9 -3.38 16.04 0.71
N GLY A 10 -4.42 16.61 1.35
CA GLY A 10 -5.58 17.22 0.69
C GLY A 10 -6.75 16.26 0.39
N GLY A 11 -6.67 15.02 0.86
CA GLY A 11 -7.75 14.04 0.74
C GLY A 11 -8.80 14.18 1.85
N ARG A 12 -9.88 13.42 1.74
CA ARG A 12 -10.98 13.40 2.74
C ARG A 12 -11.25 11.97 3.19
N PRO A 13 -10.64 11.53 4.31
CA PRO A 13 -10.85 10.18 4.82
C PRO A 13 -12.21 10.02 5.48
N VAL A 14 -12.81 8.86 5.25
CA VAL A 14 -13.89 8.33 6.09
C VAL A 14 -13.36 7.05 6.72
N MET A 15 -13.43 6.96 8.05
CA MET A 15 -13.02 5.77 8.80
C MET A 15 -14.28 5.00 9.17
N ALA A 16 -14.42 3.81 8.61
CA ALA A 16 -15.57 2.93 8.84
C ALA A 16 -15.09 1.54 9.28
N GLN A 17 -15.81 0.93 10.18
CA GLN A 17 -15.47 -0.39 10.74
C GLN A 17 -16.68 -1.31 10.89
N GLU A 18 -17.89 -0.75 11.02
CA GLU A 18 -19.11 -1.52 11.21
C GLU A 18 -19.58 -2.14 9.88
N PRO A 19 -19.69 -3.47 9.75
CA PRO A 19 -20.11 -4.12 8.51
C PRO A 19 -21.43 -3.59 7.95
N ALA A 20 -22.36 -3.18 8.79
CA ALA A 20 -23.67 -2.72 8.38
C ALA A 20 -23.64 -1.40 7.56
N GLU A 21 -22.60 -0.57 7.75
CA GLU A 21 -22.46 0.72 7.04
C GLU A 21 -21.58 0.62 5.78
N MET A 22 -20.86 -0.50 5.57
CA MET A 22 -19.83 -0.60 4.53
C MET A 22 -20.35 -0.29 3.12
N ALA A 23 -21.52 -0.79 2.77
CA ALA A 23 -22.07 -0.59 1.43
C ALA A 23 -22.38 0.90 1.15
N GLU A 24 -22.95 1.60 2.12
CA GLU A 24 -23.33 3.00 2.01
C GLU A 24 -22.09 3.92 1.94
N ILE A 25 -21.19 3.79 2.92
CA ILE A 25 -19.98 4.62 3.01
C ILE A 25 -19.08 4.38 1.80
N THR A 26 -18.81 3.12 1.45
CA THR A 26 -17.91 2.80 0.35
C THR A 26 -18.52 3.17 -1.00
N GLY A 27 -19.83 3.00 -1.18
CA GLY A 27 -20.52 3.42 -2.40
C GLY A 27 -20.42 4.93 -2.69
N ALA A 28 -20.35 5.75 -1.65
CA ALA A 28 -20.18 7.21 -1.76
C ALA A 28 -18.71 7.65 -1.93
N ALA A 29 -17.74 6.80 -1.61
CA ALA A 29 -16.32 7.11 -1.68
C ALA A 29 -15.77 7.02 -3.12
N GLN A 30 -14.66 7.71 -3.40
CA GLN A 30 -13.94 7.64 -4.67
C GLN A 30 -12.90 6.51 -4.71
N GLY A 31 -12.53 5.94 -3.57
CA GLY A 31 -11.59 4.81 -3.47
C GLY A 31 -11.73 4.15 -2.11
N CYS A 32 -11.30 2.89 -2.03
CA CYS A 32 -11.40 2.07 -0.84
C CYS A 32 -10.03 1.51 -0.46
N VAL A 33 -9.70 1.55 0.84
CA VAL A 33 -8.48 0.93 1.38
C VAL A 33 -8.87 -0.10 2.42
N LEU A 34 -8.56 -1.36 2.14
CA LEU A 34 -8.80 -2.50 3.02
C LEU A 34 -7.51 -2.79 3.78
N ASN A 35 -7.48 -2.48 5.07
CA ASN A 35 -6.32 -2.75 5.92
C ASN A 35 -6.63 -3.86 6.92
N THR A 36 -5.87 -4.96 6.85
CA THR A 36 -6.09 -6.15 7.68
C THR A 36 -5.26 -6.16 8.97
N GLY A 37 -4.72 -5.02 9.39
CA GLY A 37 -4.01 -4.87 10.68
C GLY A 37 -4.94 -5.10 11.88
N THR A 38 -4.42 -5.68 12.97
CA THR A 38 -5.22 -6.06 14.17
C THR A 38 -6.53 -6.78 13.79
N PRO A 39 -6.43 -7.98 13.16
CA PRO A 39 -7.58 -8.63 12.54
C PRO A 39 -8.47 -9.34 13.57
N ASP A 40 -9.76 -9.30 13.29
CA ASP A 40 -10.80 -10.17 13.85
C ASP A 40 -11.81 -10.54 12.74
N ASP A 41 -12.78 -11.39 13.04
CA ASP A 41 -13.75 -11.83 12.03
C ASP A 41 -14.65 -10.69 11.55
N ASN A 42 -14.98 -9.73 12.42
CA ASN A 42 -15.80 -8.59 12.07
C ASN A 42 -15.06 -7.66 11.07
N LYS A 43 -13.78 -7.43 11.31
CA LYS A 43 -12.93 -6.66 10.39
C LYS A 43 -12.84 -7.31 9.00
N PHE A 44 -12.63 -8.63 8.92
CA PHE A 44 -12.61 -9.32 7.64
C PHE A 44 -13.96 -9.27 6.94
N LEU A 45 -15.07 -9.38 7.67
CA LEU A 45 -16.42 -9.18 7.14
C LEU A 45 -16.59 -7.76 6.59
N ALA A 46 -16.19 -6.74 7.35
CA ALA A 46 -16.24 -5.34 6.91
C ALA A 46 -15.38 -5.11 5.67
N CYS A 47 -14.13 -5.63 5.63
CA CYS A 47 -13.26 -5.54 4.46
C CYS A 47 -13.90 -6.17 3.22
N ARG A 48 -14.53 -7.34 3.35
CA ARG A 48 -15.22 -8.01 2.27
C ARG A 48 -16.37 -7.17 1.71
N LEU A 49 -17.26 -6.70 2.57
CA LEU A 49 -18.42 -5.91 2.18
C LEU A 49 -18.01 -4.58 1.56
N ALA A 50 -17.03 -3.88 2.15
CA ALA A 50 -16.48 -2.65 1.59
C ALA A 50 -15.84 -2.89 0.21
N GLY A 51 -15.02 -3.93 0.07
CA GLY A 51 -14.38 -4.27 -1.20
C GLY A 51 -15.39 -4.59 -2.30
N GLN A 52 -16.40 -5.39 -1.99
CA GLN A 52 -17.48 -5.71 -2.94
C GLN A 52 -18.27 -4.46 -3.34
N ALA A 53 -18.62 -3.58 -2.40
CA ALA A 53 -19.32 -2.33 -2.68
C ALA A 53 -18.48 -1.38 -3.54
N ALA A 54 -17.17 -1.26 -3.26
CA ALA A 54 -16.27 -0.46 -4.07
C ALA A 54 -16.18 -0.97 -5.52
N LEU A 55 -16.01 -2.28 -5.71
CA LEU A 55 -15.96 -2.90 -7.03
C LEU A 55 -17.27 -2.71 -7.80
N ALA A 56 -18.42 -2.89 -7.14
CA ALA A 56 -19.72 -2.65 -7.74
C ALA A 56 -19.92 -1.20 -8.18
N ALA A 57 -19.33 -0.24 -7.45
CA ALA A 57 -19.32 1.18 -7.79
C ALA A 57 -18.22 1.60 -8.78
N GLY A 58 -17.40 0.66 -9.29
CA GLY A 58 -16.27 0.94 -10.18
C GLY A 58 -15.15 1.74 -9.52
N ARG A 59 -14.98 1.62 -8.20
CA ARG A 59 -13.97 2.35 -7.43
C ARG A 59 -12.71 1.51 -7.24
N PRO A 60 -11.50 2.13 -7.25
CA PRO A 60 -10.27 1.39 -6.98
C PRO A 60 -10.23 0.91 -5.53
N VAL A 61 -9.74 -0.32 -5.36
CA VAL A 61 -9.55 -0.98 -4.07
C VAL A 61 -8.07 -1.22 -3.84
N VAL A 62 -7.53 -0.68 -2.76
CA VAL A 62 -6.17 -0.99 -2.28
C VAL A 62 -6.28 -1.95 -1.11
N LEU A 63 -5.62 -3.10 -1.20
CA LEU A 63 -5.47 -4.04 -0.10
C LEU A 63 -4.11 -3.88 0.57
N ASP A 64 -4.13 -3.68 1.89
CA ASP A 64 -2.95 -3.71 2.76
C ASP A 64 -3.02 -4.97 3.65
N PRO A 65 -2.41 -6.09 3.24
CA PRO A 65 -2.51 -7.38 3.90
C PRO A 65 -1.55 -7.46 5.10
N VAL A 66 -1.69 -6.56 6.05
CA VAL A 66 -0.79 -6.39 7.20
C VAL A 66 -0.53 -7.70 7.91
N GLY A 67 0.74 -8.10 7.94
CA GLY A 67 1.17 -9.32 8.61
C GLY A 67 0.69 -10.60 7.92
N ALA A 68 0.49 -10.58 6.61
CA ALA A 68 0.30 -11.80 5.83
C ALA A 68 1.42 -12.79 6.14
N GLY A 69 1.06 -14.05 6.43
CA GLY A 69 2.02 -15.08 6.81
C GLY A 69 2.35 -15.15 8.32
N ALA A 70 2.00 -14.15 9.13
CA ALA A 70 2.31 -14.15 10.56
C ALA A 70 1.50 -15.18 11.37
N SER A 71 0.37 -15.66 10.84
CA SER A 71 -0.43 -16.73 11.46
C SER A 71 -1.29 -17.44 10.42
N ASN A 72 -1.66 -18.69 10.72
CA ASN A 72 -2.60 -19.45 9.88
C ASN A 72 -3.97 -18.75 9.76
N TYR A 73 -4.44 -18.10 10.82
CA TYR A 73 -5.66 -17.32 10.78
C TYR A 73 -5.61 -16.21 9.73
N ARG A 74 -4.52 -15.40 9.70
CA ARG A 74 -4.35 -14.35 8.70
C ARG A 74 -4.29 -14.91 7.29
N CYS A 75 -3.53 -16.00 7.10
CA CYS A 75 -3.44 -16.67 5.80
C CYS A 75 -4.80 -17.12 5.30
N GLN A 76 -5.57 -17.82 6.11
CA GLN A 76 -6.92 -18.30 5.78
C GLN A 76 -7.86 -17.15 5.41
N LYS A 77 -7.91 -16.12 6.26
CA LYS A 77 -8.80 -14.97 6.06
C LYS A 77 -8.44 -14.15 4.83
N LEU A 78 -7.13 -13.99 4.55
CA LEU A 78 -6.67 -13.30 3.34
C LEU A 78 -6.98 -14.10 2.08
N SER A 79 -6.82 -15.44 2.08
CA SER A 79 -7.24 -16.28 0.96
C SER A 79 -8.72 -16.09 0.65
N GLN A 80 -9.59 -16.22 1.67
CA GLN A 80 -11.03 -15.99 1.53
C GLN A 80 -11.38 -14.58 1.01
N LEU A 81 -10.69 -13.56 1.52
CA LEU A 81 -10.91 -12.19 1.07
C LEU A 81 -10.55 -12.01 -0.40
N LEU A 82 -9.41 -12.57 -0.85
CA LEU A 82 -8.94 -12.47 -2.23
C LEU A 82 -9.79 -13.26 -3.23
N GLU A 83 -10.49 -14.31 -2.81
CA GLU A 83 -11.48 -15.03 -3.62
C GLU A 83 -12.70 -14.16 -3.95
N GLU A 84 -13.13 -13.34 -3.00
CA GLU A 84 -14.36 -12.55 -3.09
C GLU A 84 -14.14 -11.09 -3.51
N VAL A 85 -12.95 -10.55 -3.23
CA VAL A 85 -12.57 -9.17 -3.55
C VAL A 85 -11.30 -9.17 -4.38
N ARG A 86 -11.41 -8.71 -5.62
CA ARG A 86 -10.24 -8.50 -6.50
C ARG A 86 -9.73 -7.07 -6.35
N PRO A 87 -8.66 -6.84 -5.59
CA PRO A 87 -8.15 -5.49 -5.39
C PRO A 87 -7.58 -4.93 -6.70
N THR A 88 -7.66 -3.62 -6.88
CA THR A 88 -6.96 -2.92 -7.96
C THR A 88 -5.45 -2.95 -7.72
N LEU A 89 -5.04 -2.84 -6.45
CA LEU A 89 -3.65 -2.83 -6.03
C LEU A 89 -3.49 -3.49 -4.66
N ILE A 90 -2.43 -4.28 -4.51
CA ILE A 90 -1.95 -4.78 -3.22
C ILE A 90 -0.71 -3.99 -2.83
N ARG A 91 -0.72 -3.34 -1.66
CA ARG A 91 0.47 -2.74 -1.07
C ARG A 91 1.01 -3.67 0.02
N ALA A 92 2.21 -4.16 -0.14
CA ALA A 92 2.82 -5.13 0.77
C ALA A 92 4.34 -4.92 0.90
N ASN A 93 4.96 -5.40 1.98
CA ASN A 93 6.41 -5.56 2.08
C ASN A 93 6.85 -6.91 1.49
N LEU A 94 8.15 -7.15 1.42
CA LEU A 94 8.70 -8.37 0.80
C LEU A 94 8.21 -9.66 1.50
N ALA A 95 8.13 -9.67 2.83
CA ALA A 95 7.65 -10.84 3.57
C ALA A 95 6.16 -11.11 3.32
N GLU A 96 5.35 -10.07 3.23
CA GLU A 96 3.93 -10.17 2.89
C GLU A 96 3.71 -10.64 1.45
N VAL A 97 4.52 -10.14 0.48
CA VAL A 97 4.49 -10.62 -0.92
C VAL A 97 4.82 -12.10 -0.99
N GLN A 98 5.86 -12.55 -0.28
CA GLN A 98 6.20 -13.98 -0.22
C GLN A 98 5.09 -14.82 0.39
N ALA A 99 4.48 -14.35 1.47
CA ALA A 99 3.36 -15.05 2.10
C ALA A 99 2.17 -15.19 1.16
N LEU A 100 1.82 -14.12 0.41
CA LEU A 100 0.74 -14.17 -0.59
C LEU A 100 1.07 -15.10 -1.76
N LEU A 101 2.33 -15.14 -2.23
CA LEU A 101 2.77 -16.10 -3.24
C LEU A 101 2.67 -17.55 -2.74
N CYS A 102 3.02 -17.81 -1.47
CA CYS A 102 2.85 -19.12 -0.86
C CYS A 102 1.37 -19.52 -0.76
N LEU A 103 0.47 -18.60 -0.44
CA LEU A 103 -0.98 -18.87 -0.44
C LEU A 103 -1.46 -19.27 -1.83
N ALA A 104 -1.14 -18.47 -2.83
CA ALA A 104 -1.48 -18.76 -4.23
C ALA A 104 -0.83 -20.06 -4.77
N SER A 105 0.32 -20.49 -4.23
CA SER A 105 0.98 -21.74 -4.61
C SER A 105 0.38 -22.96 -3.94
N ARG A 106 -0.09 -22.86 -2.69
CA ARG A 106 -0.77 -23.95 -1.98
C ARG A 106 -2.06 -24.39 -2.67
N GLU A 107 -2.78 -23.45 -3.26
CA GLU A 107 -3.95 -23.75 -4.10
C GLU A 107 -3.57 -24.56 -5.36
N LEU A 108 -2.31 -24.43 -5.83
CA LEU A 108 -1.75 -25.15 -6.99
C LEU A 108 -0.94 -26.40 -6.61
N GLY A 109 -0.79 -26.71 -5.31
CA GLY A 109 -0.06 -27.89 -4.84
C GLY A 109 1.47 -27.79 -4.96
N VAL A 110 2.04 -26.59 -4.97
CA VAL A 110 3.49 -26.35 -5.11
C VAL A 110 4.12 -26.07 -3.75
N ASP A 111 5.35 -26.56 -3.52
CA ASP A 111 6.12 -26.38 -2.29
C ASP A 111 6.43 -24.90 -1.98
N SER A 112 6.61 -24.61 -0.70
CA SER A 112 6.90 -23.25 -0.22
C SER A 112 8.23 -22.74 -0.77
N PRO A 113 8.30 -21.52 -1.34
CA PRO A 113 9.54 -20.96 -1.85
C PRO A 113 10.55 -20.67 -0.73
N GLU A 114 11.84 -20.70 -1.06
CA GLU A 114 12.92 -20.26 -0.16
C GLU A 114 12.78 -18.77 0.22
N PRO A 115 13.36 -18.34 1.37
CA PRO A 115 13.38 -16.94 1.75
C PRO A 115 13.97 -16.06 0.65
N ALA A 116 13.20 -15.10 0.15
CA ALA A 116 13.64 -14.26 -0.95
C ALA A 116 14.68 -13.24 -0.53
N ARG A 117 15.61 -12.97 -1.43
CA ARG A 117 16.60 -11.91 -1.30
C ARG A 117 16.02 -10.58 -1.84
N ARG A 118 16.54 -9.47 -1.35
CA ARG A 118 16.07 -8.12 -1.74
C ARG A 118 16.21 -7.82 -3.23
N ASP A 119 17.22 -8.38 -3.89
CA ASP A 119 17.46 -8.24 -5.33
C ASP A 119 16.37 -8.92 -6.18
N GLN A 120 15.62 -9.86 -5.61
CA GLN A 120 14.50 -10.55 -6.25
C GLN A 120 13.15 -9.82 -6.08
N ALA A 121 13.11 -8.74 -5.29
CA ALA A 121 11.86 -8.05 -4.94
C ALA A 121 11.01 -7.63 -6.15
N PRO A 122 11.55 -7.01 -7.23
CA PRO A 122 10.73 -6.65 -8.39
C PRO A 122 10.16 -7.87 -9.13
N ALA A 123 10.94 -8.96 -9.23
CA ALA A 123 10.49 -10.19 -9.89
C ALA A 123 9.33 -10.85 -9.12
N LEU A 124 9.43 -10.92 -7.79
CA LEU A 124 8.39 -11.48 -6.92
C LEU A 124 7.12 -10.62 -6.92
N ALA A 125 7.27 -9.29 -6.89
CA ALA A 125 6.14 -8.39 -7.03
C ALA A 125 5.43 -8.58 -8.38
N GLY A 126 6.21 -8.72 -9.48
CA GLY A 126 5.70 -8.98 -10.81
C GLY A 126 4.99 -10.35 -10.91
N GLU A 127 5.53 -11.38 -10.27
CA GLU A 127 4.89 -12.69 -10.21
C GLU A 127 3.55 -12.62 -9.46
N LEU A 128 3.51 -11.95 -8.30
CA LEU A 128 2.28 -11.78 -7.55
C LEU A 128 1.24 -10.99 -8.35
N ALA A 129 1.65 -9.93 -9.04
CA ALA A 129 0.77 -9.13 -9.88
C ALA A 129 0.14 -9.95 -11.02
N ARG A 130 0.95 -10.80 -11.68
CA ARG A 130 0.44 -11.70 -12.73
C ARG A 130 -0.52 -12.76 -12.19
N ARG A 131 -0.21 -13.37 -11.03
CA ARG A 131 -1.06 -14.41 -10.43
C ARG A 131 -2.41 -13.89 -9.98
N LEU A 132 -2.44 -12.70 -9.38
CA LEU A 132 -3.67 -12.13 -8.84
C LEU A 132 -4.39 -11.17 -9.81
N GLY A 133 -3.76 -10.83 -10.95
CA GLY A 133 -4.34 -9.94 -11.95
C GLY A 133 -4.56 -8.51 -11.45
N CYS A 134 -3.70 -8.01 -10.57
CA CYS A 134 -3.78 -6.67 -9.97
C CYS A 134 -2.40 -6.00 -9.94
N LEU A 135 -2.35 -4.70 -9.63
CA LEU A 135 -1.09 -4.02 -9.35
C LEU A 135 -0.51 -4.47 -8.00
N VAL A 136 0.81 -4.49 -7.90
CA VAL A 136 1.51 -4.69 -6.64
C VAL A 136 2.43 -3.51 -6.38
N LEU A 137 2.28 -2.85 -5.22
CA LEU A 137 3.22 -1.91 -4.66
C LEU A 137 4.00 -2.62 -3.55
N LEU A 138 5.18 -3.10 -3.88
CA LEU A 138 6.11 -3.67 -2.91
C LEU A 138 6.90 -2.53 -2.27
N SER A 139 6.71 -2.31 -0.98
CA SER A 139 7.42 -1.27 -0.23
C SER A 139 8.66 -1.81 0.48
N GLY A 140 9.73 -1.01 0.46
CA GLY A 140 11.02 -1.37 1.04
C GLY A 140 12.00 -0.20 1.10
N GLU A 141 13.28 -0.49 1.05
CA GLU A 141 14.33 0.53 0.88
C GLU A 141 14.12 1.28 -0.45
N SER A 142 13.98 0.53 -1.54
CA SER A 142 13.38 1.00 -2.79
C SER A 142 12.00 0.39 -2.92
N ASP A 143 11.00 1.17 -3.34
CA ASP A 143 9.67 0.65 -3.62
C ASP A 143 9.59 0.21 -5.08
N CYS A 144 8.77 -0.81 -5.35
CA CYS A 144 8.49 -1.31 -6.69
C CYS A 144 6.99 -1.32 -6.93
N VAL A 145 6.52 -0.65 -7.97
CA VAL A 145 5.11 -0.73 -8.41
C VAL A 145 5.06 -1.43 -9.75
N THR A 146 4.25 -2.47 -9.89
CA THR A 146 4.22 -3.28 -11.11
C THR A 146 2.83 -3.82 -11.44
N ASP A 147 2.58 -3.99 -12.76
CA ASP A 147 1.44 -4.72 -13.34
C ASP A 147 1.83 -6.17 -13.73
N GLY A 148 3.04 -6.59 -13.39
CA GLY A 148 3.60 -7.89 -13.78
C GLY A 148 4.34 -7.90 -15.11
N ARG A 149 4.28 -6.79 -15.89
CA ARG A 149 4.98 -6.60 -17.17
C ARG A 149 5.89 -5.37 -17.13
N ARG A 150 5.36 -4.27 -16.65
CA ARG A 150 6.09 -3.01 -16.44
C ARG A 150 6.27 -2.80 -14.95
N ALA A 151 7.38 -2.23 -14.55
CA ALA A 151 7.61 -1.83 -13.18
C ALA A 151 8.21 -0.43 -13.10
N ALA A 152 7.80 0.32 -12.08
CA ALA A 152 8.45 1.53 -11.63
C ALA A 152 9.24 1.20 -10.37
N LEU A 153 10.52 1.55 -10.33
CA LEU A 153 11.34 1.53 -9.12
C LEU A 153 11.41 2.94 -8.55
N ILE A 154 11.11 3.09 -7.29
CA ILE A 154 11.06 4.37 -6.59
C ILE A 154 12.10 4.38 -5.48
N GLU A 155 13.11 5.23 -5.65
CA GLU A 155 14.21 5.38 -4.70
C GLU A 155 13.99 6.57 -3.75
N GLY A 156 14.70 6.57 -2.63
CA GLY A 156 14.66 7.65 -1.66
C GLY A 156 14.01 7.25 -0.34
N GLY A 157 13.37 8.22 0.30
CA GLY A 157 12.78 8.02 1.62
C GLY A 157 13.79 8.13 2.76
N SER A 158 13.46 7.54 3.88
CA SER A 158 14.30 7.55 5.08
C SER A 158 14.17 6.22 5.83
N GLY A 159 15.29 5.68 6.30
CA GLY A 159 15.28 4.52 7.20
C GLY A 159 14.55 4.77 8.53
N TRP A 160 14.22 6.03 8.87
CA TRP A 160 13.39 6.33 10.03
C TRP A 160 11.93 5.97 9.86
N MET A 161 11.45 5.79 8.61
CA MET A 161 10.09 5.32 8.33
C MET A 161 9.83 3.93 8.91
N SER A 162 10.85 3.07 9.00
CA SER A 162 10.74 1.76 9.63
C SER A 162 10.75 1.79 11.18
N ARG A 163 10.99 2.96 11.76
CA ARG A 163 11.03 3.16 13.23
C ARG A 163 9.75 3.78 13.79
N ILE A 164 8.76 4.00 12.94
CA ILE A 164 7.41 4.45 13.32
C ILE A 164 6.39 3.41 12.88
N THR A 165 5.39 3.18 13.72
CA THR A 165 4.30 2.28 13.34
C THR A 165 3.39 2.91 12.29
N GLY A 166 2.81 2.11 11.42
CA GLY A 166 1.81 2.59 10.46
C GLY A 166 2.37 3.27 9.21
N ALA A 167 3.70 3.41 9.03
CA ALA A 167 4.27 4.01 7.82
C ALA A 167 3.80 3.32 6.53
N GLY A 168 3.67 1.99 6.56
CA GLY A 168 3.10 1.23 5.46
C GLY A 168 1.62 1.51 5.24
N CYS A 169 0.82 1.52 6.32
CA CYS A 169 -0.61 1.81 6.23
C CYS A 169 -0.86 3.24 5.73
N MET A 170 -0.01 4.20 6.11
CA MET A 170 -0.02 5.56 5.58
C MET A 170 0.25 5.59 4.06
N LEU A 171 1.20 4.81 3.56
CA LEU A 171 1.42 4.65 2.12
C LEU A 171 0.19 4.04 1.42
N SER A 172 -0.49 3.07 2.05
CA SER A 172 -1.69 2.46 1.48
C SER A 172 -2.82 3.47 1.28
N VAL A 173 -3.06 4.36 2.25
CA VAL A 173 -4.12 5.38 2.10
C VAL A 173 -3.76 6.46 1.09
N LEU A 174 -2.49 6.88 1.02
CA LEU A 174 -2.01 7.76 -0.06
C LEU A 174 -2.21 7.12 -1.42
N THR A 175 -1.82 5.85 -1.57
CA THR A 175 -2.02 5.10 -2.82
C THR A 175 -3.49 5.07 -3.20
N GLY A 176 -4.39 4.77 -2.26
CA GLY A 176 -5.83 4.80 -2.50
C GLY A 176 -6.33 6.17 -3.01
N ALA A 177 -5.83 7.26 -2.44
CA ALA A 177 -6.18 8.62 -2.88
C ALA A 177 -5.67 8.94 -4.29
N PHE A 178 -4.43 8.56 -4.61
CA PHE A 178 -3.88 8.78 -5.95
C PHE A 178 -4.61 7.96 -7.02
N LEU A 179 -4.96 6.70 -6.72
CA LEU A 179 -5.77 5.88 -7.62
C LEU A 179 -7.17 6.48 -7.83
N ALA A 180 -7.78 7.01 -6.77
CA ALA A 180 -9.14 7.55 -6.82
C ALA A 180 -9.31 8.77 -7.77
N VAL A 181 -8.23 9.45 -8.12
CA VAL A 181 -8.20 10.64 -8.99
C VAL A 181 -7.49 10.40 -10.33
N SER A 182 -7.19 9.15 -10.67
CA SER A 182 -6.45 8.80 -11.90
C SER A 182 -7.18 7.72 -12.70
N GLU A 183 -7.04 7.77 -14.01
CA GLU A 183 -7.49 6.73 -14.94
C GLU A 183 -6.38 5.68 -15.19
N ASP A 184 -5.10 6.05 -15.07
CA ASP A 184 -3.96 5.12 -15.20
C ASP A 184 -3.37 4.83 -13.82
N PHE A 185 -3.68 3.66 -13.30
CA PHE A 185 -3.37 3.27 -11.92
C PHE A 185 -1.87 2.97 -11.69
N LEU A 186 -1.14 2.49 -12.70
CA LEU A 186 0.28 2.15 -12.50
C LEU A 186 1.14 3.40 -12.24
N PRO A 187 1.12 4.46 -13.07
CA PRO A 187 1.84 5.69 -12.77
C PRO A 187 1.26 6.44 -11.55
N ALA A 188 -0.05 6.33 -11.27
CA ALA A 188 -0.64 6.92 -10.08
C ALA A 188 -0.07 6.30 -8.79
N ALA A 189 0.03 4.98 -8.73
CA ALA A 189 0.65 4.28 -7.60
C ALA A 189 2.16 4.60 -7.47
N ALA A 190 2.88 4.72 -8.59
CA ALA A 190 4.27 5.14 -8.56
C ALA A 190 4.44 6.58 -8.04
N ALA A 191 3.53 7.48 -8.42
CA ALA A 191 3.51 8.85 -7.91
C ALA A 191 3.19 8.92 -6.40
N ALA A 192 2.27 8.09 -5.90
CA ALA A 192 1.97 7.97 -4.47
C ALA A 192 3.20 7.49 -3.68
N ALA A 193 3.90 6.46 -4.17
CA ALA A 193 5.12 5.97 -3.55
C ALA A 193 6.22 7.04 -3.56
N ALA A 194 6.41 7.76 -4.68
CA ALA A 194 7.38 8.84 -4.78
C ALA A 194 7.04 10.00 -3.82
N PHE A 195 5.77 10.39 -3.74
CA PHE A 195 5.30 11.39 -2.78
C PHE A 195 5.69 10.99 -1.34
N TRP A 196 5.41 9.75 -0.95
CA TRP A 196 5.73 9.25 0.37
C TRP A 196 7.23 9.19 0.64
N LYS A 197 8.05 8.79 -0.35
CA LYS A 197 9.52 8.81 -0.24
C LYS A 197 10.05 10.23 -0.04
N VAL A 198 9.56 11.20 -0.80
CA VAL A 198 9.97 12.61 -0.64
C VAL A 198 9.54 13.16 0.71
N CYS A 199 8.33 12.87 1.19
CA CYS A 199 7.90 13.24 2.55
C CYS A 199 8.84 12.66 3.60
N GLY A 200 9.23 11.40 3.48
CA GLY A 200 10.17 10.76 4.41
C GLY A 200 11.56 11.40 4.43
N GLN A 201 12.06 11.86 3.27
CA GLN A 201 13.33 12.60 3.20
C GLN A 201 13.25 13.96 3.89
N GLN A 202 12.22 14.75 3.54
CA GLN A 202 12.01 16.09 4.10
C GLN A 202 11.77 16.04 5.61
N ALA A 203 10.92 15.12 6.07
CA ALA A 203 10.64 14.92 7.48
C ALA A 203 11.91 14.57 8.28
N ARG A 204 12.80 13.74 7.72
CA ARG A 204 14.08 13.44 8.36
C ARG A 204 14.97 14.66 8.46
N GLN A 205 15.10 15.45 7.38
CA GLN A 205 15.90 16.66 7.38
C GLN A 205 15.39 17.66 8.42
N SER A 206 14.07 17.88 8.48
CA SER A 206 13.45 18.79 9.45
C SER A 206 13.67 18.31 10.89
N ALA A 207 13.45 17.04 11.18
CA ALA A 207 13.64 16.49 12.51
C ALA A 207 15.11 16.56 12.97
N GLN A 208 16.07 16.27 12.09
CA GLN A 208 17.49 16.35 12.40
C GLN A 208 17.95 17.80 12.62
N ALA A 209 17.48 18.74 11.79
CA ALA A 209 17.81 20.16 11.94
C ALA A 209 17.32 20.73 13.29
N ALA A 210 16.20 20.21 13.80
CA ALA A 210 15.64 20.55 15.10
C ALA A 210 16.25 19.75 16.28
N GLY A 211 17.24 18.89 16.04
CA GLY A 211 17.80 18.01 17.08
C GLY A 211 16.82 16.94 17.58
N GLY A 212 15.76 16.66 16.82
CA GLY A 212 14.68 15.75 17.20
C GLY A 212 14.94 14.29 16.80
N GLY A 213 14.17 13.40 17.39
CA GLY A 213 14.17 11.96 17.12
C GLY A 213 12.98 11.49 16.29
N THR A 214 12.58 10.21 16.47
CA THR A 214 11.47 9.60 15.72
C THR A 214 10.10 10.25 15.98
N GLY A 215 9.88 10.82 17.16
CA GLY A 215 8.65 11.58 17.46
C GLY A 215 8.55 12.85 16.61
N SER A 216 9.62 13.65 16.55
CA SER A 216 9.69 14.83 15.67
C SER A 216 9.59 14.45 14.19
N PHE A 217 10.24 13.35 13.80
CA PHE A 217 10.12 12.79 12.45
C PHE A 217 8.69 12.43 12.10
N HIS A 218 7.97 11.75 13.01
CA HIS A 218 6.58 11.37 12.82
C HIS A 218 5.69 12.60 12.56
N THR A 219 5.83 13.64 13.38
CA THR A 219 5.10 14.91 13.17
C THR A 219 5.48 15.56 11.84
N ALA A 220 6.78 15.65 11.55
CA ALA A 220 7.29 16.26 10.32
C ALA A 220 6.84 15.54 9.03
N LEU A 221 6.40 14.27 9.09
CA LEU A 221 5.81 13.59 7.94
C LEU A 221 4.49 14.24 7.52
N PHE A 222 3.66 14.66 8.46
CA PHE A 222 2.40 15.37 8.16
C PHE A 222 2.67 16.77 7.61
N ASP A 223 3.65 17.48 8.18
CA ASP A 223 4.08 18.78 7.67
C ASP A 223 4.59 18.65 6.23
N ALA A 224 5.47 17.68 5.98
CA ALA A 224 5.98 17.42 4.64
C ALA A 224 4.85 17.09 3.65
N ALA A 225 3.88 16.25 4.04
CA ALA A 225 2.76 15.91 3.17
C ALA A 225 1.87 17.11 2.85
N SER A 226 1.70 18.05 3.80
CA SER A 226 0.87 19.25 3.60
C SER A 226 1.56 20.33 2.76
N LEU A 227 2.89 20.36 2.75
CA LEU A 227 3.69 21.40 2.10
C LEU A 227 4.26 20.97 0.74
N LEU A 228 4.27 19.67 0.44
CA LEU A 228 4.88 19.13 -0.77
C LEU A 228 4.06 19.47 -2.03
N GLY A 229 4.50 20.50 -2.74
CA GLY A 229 3.89 20.90 -4.01
C GLY A 229 4.36 20.06 -5.19
N PRO A 230 3.61 20.10 -6.33
CA PRO A 230 3.90 19.29 -7.51
C PRO A 230 5.29 19.55 -8.13
N GLN A 231 5.75 20.78 -8.09
CA GLN A 231 7.08 21.15 -8.62
C GLN A 231 8.20 20.50 -7.82
N THR A 232 8.14 20.59 -6.50
CA THR A 232 9.12 19.97 -5.59
C THR A 232 9.09 18.45 -5.71
N LEU A 233 7.90 17.85 -5.81
CA LEU A 233 7.75 16.41 -6.01
C LEU A 233 8.46 15.97 -7.30
N ARG A 234 8.25 16.67 -8.43
CA ARG A 234 8.91 16.35 -9.72
C ARG A 234 10.43 16.45 -9.65
N GLN A 235 10.95 17.43 -8.91
CA GLN A 235 12.40 17.66 -8.79
C GLN A 235 13.08 16.63 -7.85
N GLN A 236 12.40 16.18 -6.81
CA GLN A 236 12.97 15.33 -5.77
C GLN A 236 12.65 13.84 -5.94
N SER A 237 11.63 13.49 -6.73
CA SER A 237 11.27 12.09 -7.00
C SER A 237 12.33 11.42 -7.90
N ARG A 238 12.60 10.14 -7.58
CA ARG A 238 13.51 9.28 -8.35
C ARG A 238 12.74 8.04 -8.76
N ILE A 239 12.23 8.06 -9.97
CA ILE A 239 11.46 6.95 -10.56
C ILE A 239 12.18 6.47 -11.80
N SER A 240 12.49 5.18 -11.86
CA SER A 240 13.00 4.51 -13.06
C SER A 240 12.02 3.42 -13.50
N TRP A 241 11.80 3.32 -14.82
CA TRP A 241 10.89 2.36 -15.42
C TRP A 241 11.66 1.19 -16.03
N LEU A 242 11.14 -0.02 -15.86
CA LEU A 242 11.71 -1.23 -16.45
C LEU A 242 10.61 -2.18 -16.91
N THR A 243 10.96 -3.08 -17.82
CA THR A 243 10.12 -4.19 -18.25
C THR A 243 10.54 -5.44 -17.48
N LEU A 244 9.56 -6.17 -16.93
CA LEU A 244 9.77 -7.45 -16.29
C LEU A 244 9.61 -8.58 -17.33
N ASN A 245 10.52 -9.53 -17.31
CA ASN A 245 10.49 -10.73 -18.15
C ASN A 245 9.64 -11.83 -17.54
#